data_1bdc7632b9aa1fba754e8e5cb68c1397
#
_entry.id   1bdc7632b9aa1fba754e8e5cb68c1397
#
_cell.length_a   1.000
_cell.length_b   1.000
_cell.length_c   1.000
_cell.angle_alpha   90.00
_cell.angle_beta   90.00
_cell.angle_gamma   90.00
#
_symmetry.space_group_name_H-M   'P 1'
#
loop_
_entity.id
_entity.type
_entity.pdbx_description
1 polymer ?
#
loop_
_entity_poly.entity_id
_entity_poly.type
_entity_poly.pdbx_seq_one_letter_code
_entity_poly.pdbx_strand_id
1 'polypeptide(L)'
;MNDGTDYRAILASDTPLIDVRAPIEFAQGAMPAALNLPLMNDDERAAVGTCYKRQGPEAALALGHSLVKGETRDARINAWREACLAHPEGFLCCARGGQRSHISQAWLKEAGVDYPLIRGGYKALRQAAIQATIEQSQKPMVLIGGCTGNGKTLLVKQHAQGIDLEGLAHHRGSSFGRTLTPQLSQASFENHLAVELLKKDAARWVLEDEGRMIGSNHLPECLRDRMTEAPIVVVEDPFDIRLERLREEYFDHMWADFSAAYGEEAGWNEYSGYLHHGLFAIRRRLGLQRYAEFTALLDSALLEQQRSGSTNAHFSWLAPLLKDYYDPMYGYQLEKKAEKIVYRGTFEEIAEWLDR
;
A
#
# COMPACT_ATOMS: atom_id res chain seq x y z
N MET A 1 9.01 27.34 14.17
CA MET A 1 8.37 26.05 14.49
C MET A 1 7.08 25.95 13.70
N ASN A 2 6.83 24.82 13.04
CA ASN A 2 5.56 24.57 12.39
C ASN A 2 4.47 24.54 13.49
N ASP A 3 3.38 25.29 13.32
CA ASP A 3 2.31 25.40 14.32
C ASP A 3 1.24 24.31 14.19
N GLY A 4 1.54 23.23 13.46
CA GLY A 4 0.61 22.11 13.20
C GLY A 4 -0.48 22.44 12.18
N THR A 5 -0.27 23.46 11.33
CA THR A 5 -1.21 23.89 10.28
C THR A 5 -0.65 23.75 8.86
N ASP A 6 0.67 23.68 8.71
CA ASP A 6 1.30 23.42 7.42
C ASP A 6 1.25 21.91 7.10
N TYR A 7 0.04 21.43 6.78
CA TYR A 7 -0.20 20.00 6.51
C TYR A 7 0.61 19.50 5.33
N ARG A 8 0.85 20.33 4.31
CA ARG A 8 1.61 19.93 3.12
C ARG A 8 3.07 19.64 3.48
N ALA A 9 3.71 20.54 4.22
CA ALA A 9 5.08 20.33 4.68
C ALA A 9 5.18 19.12 5.63
N ILE A 10 4.21 18.95 6.55
CA ILE A 10 4.15 17.81 7.47
C ILE A 10 4.07 16.47 6.70
N LEU A 11 3.23 16.40 5.67
CA LEU A 11 3.08 15.20 4.84
C LEU A 11 4.32 14.93 3.96
N ALA A 12 4.89 15.98 3.36
CA ALA A 12 6.03 15.84 2.45
C ALA A 12 7.34 15.45 3.16
N SER A 13 7.49 15.80 4.45
CA SER A 13 8.70 15.53 5.23
C SER A 13 8.64 14.27 6.10
N ASP A 14 7.61 13.43 5.93
CA ASP A 14 7.36 12.26 6.81
C ASP A 14 7.41 12.64 8.31
N THR A 15 6.91 13.81 8.64
CA THR A 15 6.92 14.27 10.04
C THR A 15 6.22 13.24 10.92
N PRO A 16 6.87 12.73 11.98
CA PRO A 16 6.30 11.71 12.84
C PRO A 16 5.00 12.16 13.50
N LEU A 17 4.00 11.28 13.51
CA LEU A 17 2.69 11.54 14.08
C LEU A 17 2.37 10.51 15.16
N ILE A 18 2.00 10.96 16.35
CA ILE A 18 1.44 10.11 17.40
C ILE A 18 -0.07 10.22 17.31
N ASP A 19 -0.71 9.18 16.79
CA ASP A 19 -2.16 9.14 16.61
C ASP A 19 -2.83 8.46 17.79
N VAL A 20 -3.56 9.24 18.59
CA VAL A 20 -4.25 8.78 19.81
C VAL A 20 -5.68 8.30 19.53
N ARG A 21 -6.06 8.08 18.29
CA ARG A 21 -7.33 7.43 17.93
C ARG A 21 -7.33 5.98 18.38
N ALA A 22 -8.53 5.43 18.59
CA ALA A 22 -8.67 3.99 18.85
C ALA A 22 -8.15 3.16 17.67
N PRO A 23 -7.65 1.92 17.91
CA PRO A 23 -7.08 1.07 16.87
C PRO A 23 -8.01 0.86 15.66
N ILE A 24 -9.30 0.65 15.90
CA ILE A 24 -10.29 0.49 14.82
C ILE A 24 -10.41 1.75 13.94
N GLU A 25 -10.29 2.94 14.50
CA GLU A 25 -10.32 4.20 13.74
C GLU A 25 -9.02 4.38 12.93
N PHE A 26 -7.88 3.99 13.50
CA PHE A 26 -6.59 4.03 12.84
C PHE A 26 -6.53 3.05 11.67
N ALA A 27 -7.01 1.83 11.85
CA ALA A 27 -7.07 0.81 10.79
C ALA A 27 -7.95 1.23 9.60
N GLN A 28 -8.99 2.04 9.81
CA GLN A 28 -9.82 2.58 8.74
C GLN A 28 -9.09 3.58 7.84
N GLY A 29 -8.02 4.19 8.35
CA GLY A 29 -7.18 5.11 7.58
C GLY A 29 -6.13 5.78 8.45
N ALA A 30 -4.86 5.65 8.05
CA ALA A 30 -3.70 6.21 8.74
C ALA A 30 -2.83 7.02 7.78
N MET A 31 -2.02 7.94 8.32
CA MET A 31 -0.91 8.56 7.58
C MET A 31 0.32 7.62 7.63
N PRO A 32 1.19 7.63 6.59
CA PRO A 32 2.36 6.73 6.54
C PRO A 32 3.28 6.85 7.77
N ALA A 33 3.56 8.07 8.22
CA ALA A 33 4.45 8.36 9.35
C ALA A 33 3.73 8.33 10.72
N ALA A 34 2.52 7.75 10.82
CA ALA A 34 1.75 7.73 12.05
C ALA A 34 1.96 6.45 12.86
N LEU A 35 2.28 6.63 14.14
CA LEU A 35 2.30 5.59 15.14
C LEU A 35 1.00 5.64 15.95
N ASN A 36 0.25 4.54 16.00
CA ASN A 36 -0.98 4.46 16.79
C ASN A 36 -0.65 4.15 18.25
N LEU A 37 -0.82 5.13 19.11
CA LEU A 37 -0.73 5.00 20.58
C LEU A 37 -2.04 5.52 21.19
N PRO A 38 -3.08 4.69 21.27
CA PRO A 38 -4.43 5.15 21.52
C PRO A 38 -4.64 5.65 22.96
N LEU A 39 -5.39 6.76 23.09
CA LEU A 39 -5.90 7.22 24.40
C LEU A 39 -6.91 6.22 24.97
N MET A 40 -7.71 5.60 24.10
CA MET A 40 -8.71 4.59 24.41
C MET A 40 -8.57 3.40 23.45
N ASN A 41 -8.68 2.18 23.97
CA ASN A 41 -8.86 0.99 23.13
C ASN A 41 -10.25 1.02 22.49
N ASP A 42 -10.56 0.00 21.68
CA ASP A 42 -11.82 -0.04 20.91
C ASP A 42 -13.06 -0.15 21.82
N ASP A 43 -13.00 -0.94 22.88
CA ASP A 43 -14.10 -1.12 23.82
C ASP A 43 -14.36 0.15 24.63
N GLU A 44 -13.32 0.78 25.16
CA GLU A 44 -13.39 2.05 25.89
C GLU A 44 -13.96 3.15 25.00
N ARG A 45 -13.48 3.22 23.75
CA ARG A 45 -13.97 4.17 22.74
C ARG A 45 -15.44 3.93 22.43
N ALA A 46 -15.88 2.67 22.29
CA ALA A 46 -17.27 2.31 22.04
C ALA A 46 -18.18 2.68 23.21
N ALA A 47 -17.73 2.40 24.44
CA ALA A 47 -18.45 2.76 25.66
C ALA A 47 -18.62 4.29 25.81
N VAL A 48 -17.52 5.05 25.66
CA VAL A 48 -17.53 6.52 25.71
C VAL A 48 -18.40 7.12 24.60
N GLY A 49 -18.30 6.58 23.37
CA GLY A 49 -19.12 7.02 22.24
C GLY A 49 -20.61 6.76 22.44
N THR A 50 -20.99 5.65 23.07
CA THR A 50 -22.37 5.33 23.42
C THR A 50 -22.88 6.25 24.53
N CYS A 51 -22.06 6.50 25.57
CA CYS A 51 -22.37 7.43 26.64
C CYS A 51 -22.59 8.83 26.08
N TYR A 52 -21.72 9.30 25.18
CA TYR A 52 -21.86 10.60 24.52
C TYR A 52 -23.22 10.77 23.83
N LYS A 53 -23.65 9.76 23.08
CA LYS A 53 -24.93 9.79 22.36
C LYS A 53 -26.14 9.79 23.29
N ARG A 54 -26.05 9.11 24.44
CA ARG A 54 -27.19 8.92 25.37
C ARG A 54 -27.27 9.96 26.45
N GLN A 55 -26.12 10.42 26.96
CA GLN A 55 -26.03 11.22 28.19
C GLN A 55 -25.28 12.55 27.98
N GLY A 56 -24.76 12.79 26.78
CA GLY A 56 -24.06 14.03 26.45
C GLY A 56 -22.56 14.04 26.75
N PRO A 57 -21.90 15.18 26.45
CA PRO A 57 -20.43 15.29 26.49
C PRO A 57 -19.84 15.17 27.90
N GLU A 58 -20.48 15.72 28.91
CA GLU A 58 -19.97 15.72 30.31
C GLU A 58 -19.91 14.29 30.87
N ALA A 59 -20.99 13.52 30.70
CA ALA A 59 -21.05 12.13 31.16
C ALA A 59 -20.02 11.26 30.42
N ALA A 60 -19.86 11.49 29.11
CA ALA A 60 -18.86 10.77 28.29
C ALA A 60 -17.41 11.09 28.74
N LEU A 61 -17.13 12.35 29.08
CA LEU A 61 -15.82 12.75 29.59
C LEU A 61 -15.53 12.09 30.96
N ALA A 62 -16.51 12.12 31.89
CA ALA A 62 -16.39 11.47 33.18
C ALA A 62 -16.17 9.95 33.04
N LEU A 63 -16.91 9.30 32.14
CA LEU A 63 -16.74 7.89 31.86
C LEU A 63 -15.33 7.62 31.26
N GLY A 64 -14.86 8.43 30.32
CA GLY A 64 -13.52 8.29 29.74
C GLY A 64 -12.44 8.35 30.83
N HIS A 65 -12.48 9.32 31.72
CA HIS A 65 -11.54 9.40 32.84
C HIS A 65 -11.67 8.24 33.85
N SER A 66 -12.85 7.66 33.99
CA SER A 66 -13.03 6.49 34.86
C SER A 66 -12.47 5.21 34.27
N LEU A 67 -12.50 5.06 32.94
CA LEU A 67 -11.96 3.91 32.23
C LEU A 67 -10.44 4.00 32.09
N VAL A 68 -9.92 5.21 31.80
CA VAL A 68 -8.49 5.46 31.62
C VAL A 68 -7.90 6.12 32.85
N LYS A 69 -7.60 5.31 33.87
CA LYS A 69 -7.04 5.75 35.17
C LYS A 69 -5.97 4.80 35.67
N GLY A 70 -5.24 5.23 36.73
CA GLY A 70 -4.20 4.43 37.39
C GLY A 70 -3.17 3.86 36.40
N GLU A 71 -2.81 2.60 36.55
CA GLU A 71 -1.80 1.94 35.74
C GLU A 71 -2.05 2.03 34.23
N THR A 72 -3.32 1.97 33.78
CA THR A 72 -3.68 2.13 32.37
C THR A 72 -3.33 3.51 31.84
N ARG A 73 -3.63 4.57 32.59
CA ARG A 73 -3.25 5.94 32.26
C ARG A 73 -1.73 6.09 32.21
N ASP A 74 -1.05 5.60 33.25
CA ASP A 74 0.39 5.74 33.38
C ASP A 74 1.14 5.00 32.26
N ALA A 75 0.69 3.80 31.87
CA ALA A 75 1.24 3.05 30.75
C ALA A 75 1.09 3.81 29.43
N ARG A 76 -0.06 4.45 29.18
CA ARG A 76 -0.28 5.25 27.95
C ARG A 76 0.59 6.50 27.93
N ILE A 77 0.71 7.22 29.05
CA ILE A 77 1.59 8.39 29.18
C ILE A 77 3.05 7.99 28.91
N ASN A 78 3.51 6.88 29.48
CA ASN A 78 4.86 6.41 29.28
C ASN A 78 5.13 6.07 27.80
N ALA A 79 4.21 5.36 27.12
CA ALA A 79 4.33 5.06 25.70
C ALA A 79 4.38 6.33 24.85
N TRP A 80 3.52 7.31 25.11
CA TRP A 80 3.57 8.61 24.40
C TRP A 80 4.86 9.36 24.67
N ARG A 81 5.32 9.38 25.94
CA ARG A 81 6.55 10.06 26.31
C ARG A 81 7.76 9.47 25.60
N GLU A 82 7.87 8.14 25.52
CA GLU A 82 8.93 7.45 24.80
C GLU A 82 8.89 7.82 23.30
N ALA A 83 7.72 7.79 22.68
CA ALA A 83 7.56 8.16 21.28
C ALA A 83 7.88 9.65 21.03
N CYS A 84 7.46 10.57 21.92
CA CYS A 84 7.79 11.99 21.80
C CYS A 84 9.28 12.26 21.94
N LEU A 85 9.97 11.54 22.83
CA LEU A 85 11.43 11.67 22.99
C LEU A 85 12.20 11.10 21.82
N ALA A 86 11.70 10.02 21.20
CA ALA A 86 12.27 9.46 19.99
C ALA A 86 12.07 10.37 18.75
N HIS A 87 11.00 11.18 18.75
CA HIS A 87 10.59 12.02 17.63
C HIS A 87 10.24 13.45 18.07
N PRO A 88 11.21 14.25 18.53
CA PRO A 88 10.96 15.57 19.11
C PRO A 88 10.36 16.60 18.15
N GLU A 89 10.49 16.36 16.84
CA GLU A 89 9.93 17.19 15.75
C GLU A 89 8.50 16.81 15.35
N GLY A 90 7.93 15.77 15.97
CA GLY A 90 6.63 15.22 15.59
C GLY A 90 5.44 15.99 16.17
N PHE A 91 4.26 15.47 15.89
CA PHE A 91 2.99 16.01 16.38
C PHE A 91 2.09 14.91 16.94
N LEU A 92 1.27 15.28 17.90
CA LEU A 92 0.20 14.44 18.40
C LEU A 92 -1.11 14.78 17.68
N CYS A 93 -1.90 13.77 17.30
CA CYS A 93 -3.17 13.99 16.63
C CYS A 93 -4.26 13.03 17.13
N CYS A 94 -5.50 13.44 16.97
CA CYS A 94 -6.68 12.59 17.03
C CYS A 94 -7.55 12.81 15.80
N ALA A 95 -8.78 12.33 15.77
CA ALA A 95 -9.63 12.41 14.58
C ALA A 95 -9.86 13.84 14.06
N ARG A 96 -10.10 14.81 14.93
CA ARG A 96 -10.47 16.20 14.58
C ARG A 96 -9.74 17.28 15.41
N GLY A 97 -8.62 16.95 16.04
CA GLY A 97 -7.93 17.91 16.93
C GLY A 97 -8.76 18.35 18.14
N GLY A 98 -9.65 17.46 18.63
CA GLY A 98 -10.56 17.77 19.75
C GLY A 98 -10.05 17.24 21.08
N GLN A 99 -11.00 16.96 22.02
CA GLN A 99 -10.71 16.59 23.42
C GLN A 99 -9.65 15.51 23.58
N ARG A 100 -9.67 14.45 22.76
CA ARG A 100 -8.70 13.33 22.91
C ARG A 100 -7.26 13.81 22.79
N SER A 101 -6.91 14.58 21.79
CA SER A 101 -5.54 15.09 21.63
C SER A 101 -5.19 16.12 22.71
N HIS A 102 -6.13 16.98 23.12
CA HIS A 102 -5.88 17.93 24.20
C HIS A 102 -5.68 17.25 25.57
N ILE A 103 -6.45 16.20 25.89
CA ILE A 103 -6.27 15.40 27.09
C ILE A 103 -4.91 14.72 27.09
N SER A 104 -4.54 14.07 25.96
CA SER A 104 -3.24 13.40 25.83
C SER A 104 -2.09 14.40 25.96
N GLN A 105 -2.21 15.59 25.35
CA GLN A 105 -1.22 16.66 25.47
C GLN A 105 -1.09 17.17 26.91
N ALA A 106 -2.19 17.39 27.60
CA ALA A 106 -2.18 17.82 28.99
C ALA A 106 -1.48 16.80 29.90
N TRP A 107 -1.77 15.51 29.72
CA TRP A 107 -1.12 14.45 30.50
C TRP A 107 0.38 14.32 30.17
N LEU A 108 0.78 14.49 28.89
CA LEU A 108 2.19 14.56 28.52
C LEU A 108 2.89 15.75 29.19
N LYS A 109 2.23 16.91 29.24
CA LYS A 109 2.77 18.11 29.87
C LYS A 109 2.93 17.93 31.39
N GLU A 110 1.98 17.28 32.04
CA GLU A 110 2.10 16.87 33.46
C GLU A 110 3.31 15.95 33.68
N ALA A 111 3.63 15.10 32.70
CA ALA A 111 4.80 14.20 32.67
C ALA A 111 6.10 14.87 32.22
N GLY A 112 6.11 16.19 32.02
CA GLY A 112 7.29 16.99 31.66
C GLY A 112 7.60 17.03 30.14
N VAL A 113 6.67 16.64 29.27
CA VAL A 113 6.84 16.70 27.81
C VAL A 113 5.84 17.67 27.18
N ASP A 114 6.32 18.75 26.61
CA ASP A 114 5.51 19.69 25.82
C ASP A 114 5.58 19.29 24.35
N TYR A 115 4.47 18.79 23.79
CA TYR A 115 4.42 18.23 22.44
C TYR A 115 3.30 18.86 21.62
N PRO A 116 3.55 19.32 20.37
CA PRO A 116 2.56 20.06 19.60
C PRO A 116 1.45 19.17 19.03
N LEU A 117 0.31 19.79 18.74
CA LEU A 117 -0.85 19.14 18.16
C LEU A 117 -1.00 19.46 16.66
N ILE A 118 -1.51 18.49 15.89
CA ILE A 118 -2.08 18.79 14.57
C ILE A 118 -3.44 19.48 14.76
N ARG A 119 -3.55 20.72 14.33
CA ARG A 119 -4.83 21.44 14.30
C ARG A 119 -5.79 20.74 13.34
N GLY A 120 -7.03 20.51 13.76
CA GLY A 120 -8.01 19.74 12.98
C GLY A 120 -7.73 18.23 12.88
N GLY A 121 -6.61 17.75 13.40
CA GLY A 121 -6.25 16.33 13.52
C GLY A 121 -6.15 15.58 12.20
N TYR A 122 -6.33 14.26 12.26
CA TYR A 122 -6.31 13.38 11.08
C TYR A 122 -7.22 13.86 9.93
N LYS A 123 -8.40 14.41 10.25
CA LYS A 123 -9.33 14.89 9.22
C LYS A 123 -8.72 16.01 8.39
N ALA A 124 -7.99 16.94 9.01
CA ALA A 124 -7.32 18.03 8.29
C ALA A 124 -6.16 17.51 7.44
N LEU A 125 -5.33 16.61 7.97
CA LEU A 125 -4.26 15.94 7.20
C LEU A 125 -4.83 15.16 6.01
N ARG A 126 -5.89 14.40 6.22
CA ARG A 126 -6.57 13.64 5.15
C ARG A 126 -7.11 14.56 4.05
N GLN A 127 -7.71 15.68 4.42
CA GLN A 127 -8.19 16.67 3.44
C GLN A 127 -7.03 17.28 2.65
N ALA A 128 -5.92 17.57 3.30
CA ALA A 128 -4.71 18.06 2.63
C ALA A 128 -4.11 17.00 1.69
N ALA A 129 -4.10 15.73 2.08
CA ALA A 129 -3.67 14.62 1.24
C ALA A 129 -4.54 14.47 -0.03
N ILE A 130 -5.88 14.53 0.11
CA ILE A 130 -6.80 14.51 -1.02
C ILE A 130 -6.53 15.68 -1.97
N GLN A 131 -6.41 16.89 -1.43
CA GLN A 131 -6.13 18.09 -2.23
C GLN A 131 -4.78 17.99 -2.95
N ALA A 132 -3.75 17.49 -2.27
CA ALA A 132 -2.44 17.24 -2.88
C ALA A 132 -2.53 16.24 -4.04
N THR A 133 -3.26 15.14 -3.88
CA THR A 133 -3.47 14.18 -4.96
C THR A 133 -4.15 14.82 -6.17
N ILE A 134 -5.19 15.65 -5.97
CA ILE A 134 -5.87 16.37 -7.04
C ILE A 134 -4.89 17.29 -7.80
N GLU A 135 -4.10 18.08 -7.08
CA GLU A 135 -3.12 19.01 -7.66
C GLU A 135 -2.01 18.25 -8.42
N GLN A 136 -1.44 17.23 -7.81
CA GLN A 136 -0.36 16.44 -8.40
C GLN A 136 -0.82 15.63 -9.62
N SER A 137 -2.08 15.23 -9.66
CA SER A 137 -2.68 14.55 -10.82
C SER A 137 -2.78 15.46 -12.06
N GLN A 138 -2.68 16.77 -11.92
CA GLN A 138 -2.69 17.68 -13.08
C GLN A 138 -1.36 17.75 -13.83
N LYS A 139 -0.28 17.23 -13.24
CA LYS A 139 1.02 17.19 -13.88
C LYS A 139 1.02 16.23 -15.07
N PRO A 140 1.90 16.47 -16.07
CA PRO A 140 2.11 15.51 -17.15
C PRO A 140 2.45 14.12 -16.60
N MET A 141 2.08 13.07 -17.33
CA MET A 141 2.41 11.70 -16.95
C MET A 141 2.67 10.83 -18.17
N VAL A 142 3.47 9.79 -17.98
CA VAL A 142 3.76 8.73 -18.94
C VAL A 142 3.45 7.41 -18.26
N LEU A 143 2.75 6.54 -18.97
CA LEU A 143 2.43 5.20 -18.47
C LEU A 143 3.36 4.16 -19.07
N ILE A 144 3.78 3.20 -18.26
CA ILE A 144 4.56 2.04 -18.69
C ILE A 144 3.60 0.86 -18.84
N GLY A 145 3.35 0.47 -20.10
CA GLY A 145 2.59 -0.70 -20.49
C GLY A 145 3.48 -1.90 -20.80
N GLY A 146 2.86 -3.05 -21.04
CA GLY A 146 3.56 -4.28 -21.41
C GLY A 146 3.02 -5.50 -20.66
N CYS A 147 3.33 -6.69 -21.18
CA CYS A 147 2.90 -7.96 -20.62
C CYS A 147 3.50 -8.22 -19.23
N THR A 148 2.97 -9.22 -18.52
CA THR A 148 3.50 -9.70 -17.23
C THR A 148 4.96 -10.14 -17.39
N GLY A 149 5.82 -9.78 -16.44
CA GLY A 149 7.24 -10.10 -16.43
C GLY A 149 8.15 -9.15 -17.23
N ASN A 150 7.59 -8.13 -17.89
CA ASN A 150 8.38 -7.12 -18.62
C ASN A 150 9.13 -6.12 -17.71
N GLY A 151 9.04 -6.23 -16.39
CA GLY A 151 9.80 -5.37 -15.48
C GLY A 151 9.25 -3.94 -15.32
N LYS A 152 7.98 -3.68 -15.66
CA LYS A 152 7.34 -2.36 -15.50
C LYS A 152 7.57 -1.72 -14.15
N THR A 153 7.29 -2.48 -13.09
CA THR A 153 7.46 -2.03 -11.70
C THR A 153 8.92 -1.71 -11.36
N LEU A 154 9.88 -2.45 -11.94
CA LEU A 154 11.31 -2.14 -11.78
C LEU A 154 11.67 -0.80 -12.41
N LEU A 155 11.20 -0.52 -13.63
CA LEU A 155 11.39 0.77 -14.29
C LEU A 155 10.81 1.91 -13.47
N VAL A 156 9.57 1.77 -12.99
CA VAL A 156 8.93 2.78 -12.15
C VAL A 156 9.75 3.04 -10.87
N LYS A 157 10.22 1.98 -10.21
CA LYS A 157 11.02 2.10 -8.96
C LYS A 157 12.39 2.75 -9.20
N GLN A 158 13.03 2.46 -10.31
CA GLN A 158 14.34 3.00 -10.66
C GLN A 158 14.28 4.46 -11.11
N HIS A 159 13.16 4.89 -11.69
CA HIS A 159 13.03 6.25 -12.21
C HIS A 159 12.70 7.26 -11.11
N ALA A 160 13.43 8.39 -11.06
CA ALA A 160 13.27 9.42 -10.02
C ALA A 160 11.83 9.98 -9.93
N GLN A 161 11.12 10.05 -11.04
CA GLN A 161 9.73 10.54 -11.14
C GLN A 161 8.68 9.40 -11.10
N GLY A 162 9.13 8.16 -10.83
CA GLY A 162 8.26 6.99 -10.78
C GLY A 162 7.45 6.91 -9.49
N ILE A 163 6.19 6.51 -9.58
CA ILE A 163 5.31 6.20 -8.44
C ILE A 163 4.89 4.75 -8.56
N ASP A 164 5.39 3.91 -7.67
CA ASP A 164 5.08 2.48 -7.59
C ASP A 164 3.68 2.28 -6.99
N LEU A 165 2.66 2.30 -7.85
CA LEU A 165 1.26 2.14 -7.44
C LEU A 165 0.98 0.77 -6.84
N GLU A 166 1.59 -0.30 -7.38
CA GLU A 166 1.47 -1.67 -6.88
C GLU A 166 2.11 -1.81 -5.49
N GLY A 167 3.30 -1.26 -5.29
CA GLY A 167 3.97 -1.24 -4.00
C GLY A 167 3.18 -0.49 -2.94
N LEU A 168 2.64 0.68 -3.27
CA LEU A 168 1.78 1.46 -2.37
C LEU A 168 0.47 0.73 -2.01
N ALA A 169 -0.07 -0.09 -2.92
CA ALA A 169 -1.26 -0.90 -2.68
C ALA A 169 -0.96 -2.21 -1.93
N HIS A 170 0.30 -2.57 -1.71
CA HIS A 170 0.73 -3.89 -1.25
C HIS A 170 0.13 -5.02 -2.10
N HIS A 171 0.12 -4.84 -3.43
CA HIS A 171 -0.48 -5.81 -4.36
C HIS A 171 0.04 -5.61 -5.79
N ARG A 172 0.50 -6.66 -6.44
CA ARG A 172 1.11 -6.66 -7.79
C ARG A 172 0.11 -6.69 -8.95
N GLY A 173 -1.08 -6.13 -8.81
CA GLY A 173 -2.05 -5.98 -9.90
C GLY A 173 -2.64 -7.28 -10.51
N SER A 174 -2.06 -8.44 -10.24
CA SER A 174 -2.45 -9.74 -10.84
C SER A 174 -3.21 -10.65 -9.88
N SER A 175 -3.71 -11.81 -10.35
CA SER A 175 -4.29 -12.83 -9.48
C SER A 175 -3.29 -13.44 -8.48
N PHE A 176 -1.99 -13.35 -8.78
CA PHE A 176 -0.88 -13.70 -7.90
C PHE A 176 -0.30 -12.47 -7.20
N GLY A 177 -1.01 -11.35 -7.20
CA GLY A 177 -0.50 -10.07 -6.74
C GLY A 177 -0.46 -9.86 -5.22
N ARG A 178 -1.00 -10.78 -4.43
CA ARG A 178 -0.96 -10.69 -2.97
C ARG A 178 0.48 -10.69 -2.47
N THR A 179 0.76 -9.88 -1.45
CA THR A 179 2.03 -9.86 -0.73
C THR A 179 1.81 -10.38 0.70
N LEU A 180 2.90 -10.64 1.43
CA LEU A 180 2.82 -11.00 2.86
C LEU A 180 2.19 -9.89 3.70
N THR A 181 2.47 -8.64 3.34
CA THR A 181 1.83 -7.50 4.00
C THR A 181 0.40 -7.34 3.47
N PRO A 182 -0.63 -7.33 4.34
CA PRO A 182 -2.00 -7.10 3.90
C PRO A 182 -2.16 -5.77 3.17
N GLN A 183 -3.10 -5.72 2.24
CA GLN A 183 -3.45 -4.46 1.59
C GLN A 183 -3.91 -3.43 2.60
N LEU A 184 -3.52 -2.19 2.35
CA LEU A 184 -3.96 -1.05 3.15
C LEU A 184 -5.48 -0.83 3.00
N SER A 185 -6.09 -0.18 4.00
CA SER A 185 -7.42 0.38 3.80
C SER A 185 -7.40 1.41 2.66
N GLN A 186 -8.54 1.62 2.00
CA GLN A 186 -8.63 2.60 0.91
C GLN A 186 -8.09 3.97 1.30
N ALA A 187 -8.43 4.46 2.50
CA ALA A 187 -7.96 5.76 2.96
C ALA A 187 -6.46 5.78 3.24
N SER A 188 -5.89 4.70 3.77
CA SER A 188 -4.44 4.60 3.97
C SER A 188 -3.70 4.56 2.64
N PHE A 189 -4.15 3.75 1.67
CA PHE A 189 -3.58 3.71 0.33
C PHE A 189 -3.55 5.11 -0.31
N GLU A 190 -4.67 5.84 -0.29
CA GLU A 190 -4.73 7.19 -0.84
C GLU A 190 -3.84 8.19 -0.08
N ASN A 191 -3.69 8.05 1.24
CA ASN A 191 -2.78 8.87 2.03
C ASN A 191 -1.31 8.60 1.66
N HIS A 192 -0.93 7.31 1.50
CA HIS A 192 0.40 6.91 1.08
C HIS A 192 0.72 7.46 -0.32
N LEU A 193 -0.21 7.34 -1.26
CA LEU A 193 -0.07 7.91 -2.61
C LEU A 193 0.15 9.42 -2.56
N ALA A 194 -0.66 10.15 -1.79
CA ALA A 194 -0.53 11.60 -1.65
C ALA A 194 0.83 12.01 -1.09
N VAL A 195 1.31 11.29 -0.07
CA VAL A 195 2.62 11.55 0.54
C VAL A 195 3.75 11.30 -0.46
N GLU A 196 3.73 10.19 -1.20
CA GLU A 196 4.75 9.90 -2.22
C GLU A 196 4.75 10.96 -3.34
N LEU A 197 3.59 11.39 -3.81
CA LEU A 197 3.47 12.47 -4.78
C LEU A 197 4.03 13.81 -4.25
N LEU A 198 3.80 14.13 -2.98
CA LEU A 198 4.34 15.34 -2.34
C LEU A 198 5.85 15.27 -2.13
N LYS A 199 6.38 14.12 -1.70
CA LYS A 199 7.81 13.93 -1.42
C LYS A 199 8.66 14.05 -2.68
N LYS A 200 8.22 13.45 -3.77
CA LYS A 200 8.95 13.48 -5.04
C LYS A 200 8.80 14.81 -5.75
N ASP A 201 7.65 15.44 -5.66
CA ASP A 201 7.30 16.73 -6.31
C ASP A 201 7.87 16.88 -7.74
N ALA A 202 7.77 15.82 -8.52
CA ALA A 202 8.34 15.71 -9.86
C ALA A 202 7.63 16.63 -10.86
N ALA A 203 8.31 16.99 -11.96
CA ALA A 203 7.73 17.77 -13.04
C ALA A 203 6.72 16.97 -13.89
N ARG A 204 6.92 15.66 -13.99
CA ARG A 204 6.00 14.68 -14.61
C ARG A 204 5.98 13.42 -13.78
N TRP A 205 5.00 12.55 -14.01
CA TRP A 205 4.91 11.24 -13.35
C TRP A 205 5.18 10.11 -14.33
N VAL A 206 5.89 9.09 -13.85
CA VAL A 206 6.06 7.80 -14.53
C VAL A 206 5.30 6.76 -13.70
N LEU A 207 4.27 6.15 -14.28
CA LEU A 207 3.35 5.24 -13.60
C LEU A 207 3.21 3.94 -14.40
N GLU A 208 2.82 2.87 -13.75
CA GLU A 208 2.36 1.68 -14.43
C GLU A 208 1.00 1.93 -15.09
N ASP A 209 0.78 1.31 -16.27
CA ASP A 209 -0.52 1.34 -16.95
C ASP A 209 -1.53 0.43 -16.24
N GLU A 210 -1.90 0.84 -15.03
CA GLU A 210 -2.83 0.11 -14.17
C GLU A 210 -4.29 0.40 -14.51
N GLY A 211 -5.14 -0.57 -14.15
CA GLY A 211 -6.58 -0.42 -14.28
C GLY A 211 -7.20 0.46 -13.19
N ARG A 212 -8.52 0.35 -13.04
CA ARG A 212 -9.26 1.09 -12.02
C ARG A 212 -8.89 0.67 -10.60
N MET A 213 -8.48 -0.57 -10.43
CA MET A 213 -8.22 -1.19 -9.12
C MET A 213 -6.88 -1.94 -9.13
N ILE A 214 -6.18 -1.87 -8.01
CA ILE A 214 -5.01 -2.68 -7.69
C ILE A 214 -5.37 -3.53 -6.47
N GLY A 215 -5.65 -4.80 -6.70
CA GLY A 215 -6.27 -5.65 -5.68
C GLY A 215 -7.64 -5.10 -5.25
N SER A 216 -7.78 -4.74 -3.97
CA SER A 216 -9.00 -4.14 -3.39
C SER A 216 -8.99 -2.61 -3.37
N ASN A 217 -7.86 -1.97 -3.66
CA ASN A 217 -7.74 -0.52 -3.64
C ASN A 217 -8.11 0.10 -4.99
N HIS A 218 -8.92 1.15 -4.93
CA HIS A 218 -9.27 1.95 -6.09
C HIS A 218 -8.29 3.11 -6.28
N LEU A 219 -7.84 3.34 -7.50
CA LEU A 219 -7.10 4.56 -7.83
C LEU A 219 -8.02 5.78 -7.68
N PRO A 220 -7.54 6.90 -7.10
CA PRO A 220 -8.28 8.14 -7.04
C PRO A 220 -8.77 8.56 -8.43
N GLU A 221 -10.03 8.98 -8.54
CA GLU A 221 -10.66 9.29 -9.82
C GLU A 221 -9.89 10.38 -10.59
N CYS A 222 -9.42 11.42 -9.89
CA CYS A 222 -8.63 12.50 -10.49
C CYS A 222 -7.32 12.00 -11.14
N LEU A 223 -6.64 11.02 -10.53
CA LEU A 223 -5.43 10.41 -11.08
C LEU A 223 -5.79 9.52 -12.27
N ARG A 224 -6.75 8.63 -12.09
CA ARG A 224 -7.21 7.69 -13.12
C ARG A 224 -7.65 8.40 -14.40
N ASP A 225 -8.42 9.48 -14.30
CA ASP A 225 -8.92 10.21 -15.46
C ASP A 225 -7.75 10.79 -16.27
N ARG A 226 -6.74 11.33 -15.60
CA ARG A 226 -5.51 11.81 -16.25
C ARG A 226 -4.67 10.65 -16.86
N MET A 227 -4.60 9.51 -16.18
CA MET A 227 -3.94 8.31 -16.74
C MET A 227 -4.62 7.84 -18.03
N THR A 228 -5.95 7.97 -18.15
CA THR A 228 -6.65 7.58 -19.38
C THR A 228 -6.28 8.44 -20.60
N GLU A 229 -5.73 9.63 -20.40
CA GLU A 229 -5.30 10.56 -21.46
C GLU A 229 -3.80 10.48 -21.74
N ALA A 230 -3.04 9.87 -20.84
CA ALA A 230 -1.59 9.87 -20.86
C ALA A 230 -1.00 9.02 -22.02
N PRO A 231 0.17 9.43 -22.59
CA PRO A 231 0.93 8.59 -23.49
C PRO A 231 1.46 7.34 -22.79
N ILE A 232 1.60 6.25 -23.56
CA ILE A 232 2.05 4.96 -23.08
C ILE A 232 3.35 4.58 -23.80
N VAL A 233 4.35 4.16 -23.02
CA VAL A 233 5.52 3.44 -23.54
C VAL A 233 5.37 1.96 -23.19
N VAL A 234 5.70 1.07 -24.10
CA VAL A 234 5.45 -0.38 -23.96
C VAL A 234 6.76 -1.14 -23.89
N VAL A 235 6.97 -1.87 -22.82
CA VAL A 235 8.11 -2.77 -22.65
C VAL A 235 7.81 -4.10 -23.34
N GLU A 236 8.72 -4.52 -24.23
CA GLU A 236 8.59 -5.74 -25.04
C GLU A 236 9.89 -6.56 -24.98
N ASP A 237 10.16 -7.14 -23.81
CA ASP A 237 11.30 -8.04 -23.65
C ASP A 237 11.02 -9.44 -24.21
N PRO A 238 12.07 -10.20 -24.59
CA PRO A 238 11.96 -11.59 -24.97
C PRO A 238 11.26 -12.43 -23.90
N PHE A 239 10.52 -13.45 -24.36
CA PHE A 239 9.68 -14.27 -23.49
C PHE A 239 10.46 -14.99 -22.39
N ASP A 240 11.66 -15.48 -22.71
CA ASP A 240 12.57 -16.16 -21.77
C ASP A 240 13.05 -15.24 -20.66
N ILE A 241 13.40 -13.98 -20.97
CA ILE A 241 13.77 -12.96 -19.96
C ILE A 241 12.60 -12.67 -19.03
N ARG A 242 11.40 -12.53 -19.58
CA ARG A 242 10.18 -12.31 -18.79
C ARG A 242 9.89 -13.48 -17.86
N LEU A 243 10.06 -14.70 -18.35
CA LEU A 243 9.82 -15.93 -17.62
C LEU A 243 10.79 -16.07 -16.44
N GLU A 244 12.08 -15.76 -16.65
CA GLU A 244 13.07 -15.76 -15.59
C GLU A 244 12.79 -14.72 -14.50
N ARG A 245 12.44 -13.48 -14.86
CA ARG A 245 12.05 -12.47 -13.86
C ARG A 245 10.87 -12.92 -13.00
N LEU A 246 9.89 -13.57 -13.61
CA LEU A 246 8.73 -14.09 -12.90
C LEU A 246 9.11 -15.28 -11.99
N ARG A 247 10.03 -16.12 -12.43
CA ARG A 247 10.56 -17.21 -11.60
C ARG A 247 11.22 -16.66 -10.33
N GLU A 248 12.13 -15.70 -10.50
CA GLU A 248 12.82 -15.07 -9.38
C GLU A 248 11.82 -14.39 -8.43
N GLU A 249 10.88 -13.63 -8.96
CA GLU A 249 9.95 -12.84 -8.16
C GLU A 249 8.91 -13.70 -7.43
N TYR A 250 8.24 -14.64 -8.13
CA TYR A 250 7.11 -15.39 -7.59
C TYR A 250 7.50 -16.69 -6.89
N PHE A 251 8.69 -17.22 -7.17
CA PHE A 251 9.11 -18.48 -6.57
C PHE A 251 10.30 -18.32 -5.66
N ASP A 252 11.37 -17.65 -6.09
CA ASP A 252 12.57 -17.53 -5.26
C ASP A 252 12.35 -16.49 -4.14
N HIS A 253 12.00 -15.26 -4.47
CA HIS A 253 11.81 -14.20 -3.49
C HIS A 253 10.60 -14.46 -2.59
N MET A 254 9.46 -14.85 -3.17
CA MET A 254 8.26 -15.13 -2.37
C MET A 254 8.47 -16.29 -1.41
N TRP A 255 9.13 -17.37 -1.83
CA TRP A 255 9.48 -18.45 -0.92
C TRP A 255 10.38 -17.98 0.22
N ALA A 256 11.40 -17.20 -0.09
CA ALA A 256 12.30 -16.64 0.94
C ALA A 256 11.52 -15.78 1.95
N ASP A 257 10.61 -14.94 1.47
CA ASP A 257 9.77 -14.07 2.30
C ASP A 257 8.84 -14.89 3.21
N PHE A 258 8.15 -15.92 2.67
CA PHE A 258 7.28 -16.78 3.46
C PHE A 258 8.06 -17.60 4.51
N SER A 259 9.21 -18.13 4.12
CA SER A 259 10.09 -18.88 5.03
C SER A 259 10.63 -17.98 6.16
N ALA A 260 11.02 -16.75 5.85
CA ALA A 260 11.47 -15.79 6.85
C ALA A 260 10.36 -15.37 7.82
N ALA A 261 9.12 -15.21 7.33
CA ALA A 261 7.99 -14.75 8.13
C ALA A 261 7.40 -15.84 9.04
N TYR A 262 7.33 -17.08 8.56
CA TYR A 262 6.59 -18.17 9.23
C TYR A 262 7.45 -19.39 9.59
N GLY A 263 8.74 -19.42 9.20
CA GLY A 263 9.60 -20.60 9.30
C GLY A 263 9.35 -21.58 8.14
N GLU A 264 10.21 -22.61 8.02
CA GLU A 264 10.20 -23.48 6.85
C GLU A 264 8.87 -24.26 6.67
N GLU A 265 8.36 -24.91 7.70
CA GLU A 265 7.19 -25.78 7.59
C GLU A 265 5.90 -24.96 7.39
N ALA A 266 5.62 -23.98 8.27
CA ALA A 266 4.44 -23.13 8.16
C ALA A 266 4.53 -22.22 6.92
N GLY A 267 5.72 -21.68 6.63
CA GLY A 267 5.99 -20.87 5.43
C GLY A 267 5.71 -21.63 4.15
N TRP A 268 6.07 -22.93 4.09
CA TRP A 268 5.78 -23.76 2.92
C TRP A 268 4.27 -23.92 2.66
N ASN A 269 3.50 -24.14 3.71
CA ASN A 269 2.06 -24.26 3.61
C ASN A 269 1.40 -22.96 3.13
N GLU A 270 1.83 -21.82 3.68
CA GLU A 270 1.34 -20.50 3.28
C GLU A 270 1.75 -20.14 1.84
N TYR A 271 3.00 -20.41 1.45
CA TYR A 271 3.49 -20.20 0.10
C TYR A 271 2.77 -21.08 -0.94
N SER A 272 2.61 -22.38 -0.66
CA SER A 272 1.83 -23.27 -1.51
C SER A 272 0.39 -22.81 -1.64
N GLY A 273 -0.24 -22.44 -0.52
CA GLY A 273 -1.59 -21.86 -0.49
C GLY A 273 -1.72 -20.58 -1.31
N TYR A 274 -0.71 -19.72 -1.26
CA TYR A 274 -0.63 -18.48 -2.07
C TYR A 274 -0.66 -18.78 -3.57
N LEU A 275 0.16 -19.70 -4.06
CA LEU A 275 0.19 -20.08 -5.49
C LEU A 275 -1.13 -20.72 -5.95
N HIS A 276 -1.68 -21.63 -5.17
CA HIS A 276 -2.98 -22.23 -5.45
C HIS A 276 -4.11 -21.19 -5.47
N HIS A 277 -4.09 -20.25 -4.54
CA HIS A 277 -5.07 -19.16 -4.50
C HIS A 277 -5.02 -18.30 -5.77
N GLY A 278 -3.82 -17.93 -6.25
CA GLY A 278 -3.64 -17.16 -7.47
C GLY A 278 -4.25 -17.87 -8.69
N LEU A 279 -3.97 -19.16 -8.83
CA LEU A 279 -4.53 -19.98 -9.91
C LEU A 279 -6.06 -20.16 -9.77
N PHE A 280 -6.55 -20.38 -8.55
CA PHE A 280 -7.98 -20.49 -8.27
C PHE A 280 -8.75 -19.21 -8.60
N ALA A 281 -8.17 -18.04 -8.38
CA ALA A 281 -8.82 -16.76 -8.66
C ALA A 281 -9.20 -16.60 -10.16
N ILE A 282 -8.41 -17.18 -11.06
CA ILE A 282 -8.66 -17.11 -12.52
C ILE A 282 -9.37 -18.34 -13.10
N ARG A 283 -9.72 -19.35 -12.31
CA ARG A 283 -10.29 -20.65 -12.76
C ARG A 283 -11.49 -20.51 -13.71
N ARG A 284 -12.36 -19.52 -13.48
CA ARG A 284 -13.53 -19.30 -14.34
C ARG A 284 -13.15 -18.80 -15.74
N ARG A 285 -12.08 -18.01 -15.84
CA ARG A 285 -11.58 -17.48 -17.10
C ARG A 285 -10.72 -18.49 -17.85
N LEU A 286 -9.99 -19.34 -17.13
CA LEU A 286 -9.24 -20.48 -17.69
C LEU A 286 -10.16 -21.59 -18.21
N GLY A 287 -11.31 -21.78 -17.59
CA GLY A 287 -12.14 -22.98 -17.74
C GLY A 287 -11.68 -24.10 -16.81
N LEU A 288 -12.62 -24.96 -16.39
CA LEU A 288 -12.37 -25.97 -15.35
C LEU A 288 -11.33 -27.02 -15.76
N GLN A 289 -11.31 -27.42 -17.03
CA GLN A 289 -10.36 -28.41 -17.55
C GLN A 289 -8.92 -27.86 -17.44
N ARG A 290 -8.64 -26.69 -18.02
CA ARG A 290 -7.31 -26.06 -17.96
C ARG A 290 -6.88 -25.73 -16.54
N TYR A 291 -7.83 -25.30 -15.69
CA TYR A 291 -7.54 -25.09 -14.29
C TYR A 291 -7.06 -26.38 -13.60
N ALA A 292 -7.70 -27.53 -13.85
CA ALA A 292 -7.27 -28.82 -13.31
C ALA A 292 -5.88 -29.24 -13.83
N GLU A 293 -5.62 -29.04 -15.12
CA GLU A 293 -4.31 -29.31 -15.75
C GLU A 293 -3.21 -28.46 -15.09
N PHE A 294 -3.42 -27.16 -14.96
CA PHE A 294 -2.44 -26.24 -14.33
C PHE A 294 -2.25 -26.53 -12.84
N THR A 295 -3.31 -26.94 -12.14
CA THR A 295 -3.20 -27.32 -10.72
C THR A 295 -2.32 -28.55 -10.56
N ALA A 296 -2.48 -29.58 -11.40
CA ALA A 296 -1.63 -30.77 -11.35
C ALA A 296 -0.15 -30.47 -11.68
N LEU A 297 0.11 -29.56 -12.63
CA LEU A 297 1.48 -29.11 -12.96
C LEU A 297 2.08 -28.29 -11.80
N LEU A 298 1.28 -27.43 -11.15
CA LEU A 298 1.70 -26.66 -9.98
C LEU A 298 2.05 -27.59 -8.82
N ASP A 299 1.21 -28.59 -8.52
CA ASP A 299 1.47 -29.59 -7.47
C ASP A 299 2.79 -30.34 -7.72
N SER A 300 3.01 -30.75 -8.97
CA SER A 300 4.26 -31.44 -9.36
C SER A 300 5.49 -30.51 -9.21
N ALA A 301 5.35 -29.25 -9.58
CA ALA A 301 6.42 -28.27 -9.46
C ALA A 301 6.76 -27.96 -7.99
N LEU A 302 5.74 -27.83 -7.12
CA LEU A 302 5.92 -27.66 -5.68
C LEU A 302 6.63 -28.85 -5.04
N LEU A 303 6.26 -30.09 -5.39
CA LEU A 303 6.93 -31.29 -4.92
C LEU A 303 8.42 -31.32 -5.33
N GLU A 304 8.72 -30.94 -6.58
CA GLU A 304 10.10 -30.87 -7.05
C GLU A 304 10.88 -29.76 -6.34
N GLN A 305 10.29 -28.59 -6.16
CA GLN A 305 10.93 -27.49 -5.41
C GLN A 305 11.22 -27.90 -3.96
N GLN A 306 10.28 -28.58 -3.29
CA GLN A 306 10.49 -29.05 -1.91
C GLN A 306 11.63 -30.09 -1.83
N ARG A 307 11.76 -30.95 -2.86
CA ARG A 307 12.77 -32.02 -2.91
C ARG A 307 14.17 -31.52 -3.26
N SER A 308 14.27 -30.62 -4.23
CA SER A 308 15.56 -30.20 -4.83
C SER A 308 15.97 -28.78 -4.52
N GLY A 309 15.05 -27.93 -4.01
CA GLY A 309 15.24 -26.48 -3.88
C GLY A 309 15.14 -25.72 -5.20
N SER A 310 15.03 -26.40 -6.34
CA SER A 310 14.95 -25.75 -7.66
C SER A 310 13.53 -25.30 -7.99
N THR A 311 13.40 -24.07 -8.46
CA THR A 311 12.13 -23.47 -8.90
C THR A 311 11.87 -23.64 -10.40
N ASN A 312 12.77 -24.25 -11.17
CA ASN A 312 12.65 -24.40 -12.61
C ASN A 312 11.46 -25.24 -13.05
N ALA A 313 10.99 -26.18 -12.23
CA ALA A 313 9.82 -26.98 -12.52
C ALA A 313 8.55 -26.14 -12.71
N HIS A 314 8.50 -24.95 -12.11
CA HIS A 314 7.37 -24.03 -12.27
C HIS A 314 7.19 -23.51 -13.70
N PHE A 315 8.21 -23.55 -14.54
CA PHE A 315 8.06 -23.19 -15.95
C PHE A 315 7.03 -24.04 -16.69
N SER A 316 6.79 -25.28 -16.25
CA SER A 316 5.84 -26.20 -16.86
C SER A 316 4.40 -25.68 -16.90
N TRP A 317 4.00 -24.91 -15.91
CA TRP A 317 2.67 -24.32 -15.82
C TRP A 317 2.69 -22.79 -16.07
N LEU A 318 3.76 -22.10 -15.65
CA LEU A 318 3.85 -20.65 -15.80
C LEU A 318 3.94 -20.23 -17.27
N ALA A 319 4.80 -20.89 -18.06
CA ALA A 319 5.00 -20.53 -19.45
C ALA A 319 3.72 -20.66 -20.30
N PRO A 320 2.97 -21.79 -20.26
CA PRO A 320 1.69 -21.85 -20.98
C PRO A 320 0.62 -20.93 -20.39
N LEU A 321 0.61 -20.67 -19.06
CA LEU A 321 -0.30 -19.70 -18.47
C LEU A 321 -0.06 -18.28 -18.99
N LEU A 322 1.19 -17.88 -19.17
CA LEU A 322 1.53 -16.58 -19.77
C LEU A 322 1.09 -16.53 -21.23
N LYS A 323 1.51 -17.50 -22.06
CA LYS A 323 1.24 -17.52 -23.52
C LYS A 323 -0.23 -17.57 -23.85
N ASP A 324 -1.00 -18.39 -23.12
CA ASP A 324 -2.37 -18.72 -23.49
C ASP A 324 -3.43 -17.90 -22.78
N TYR A 325 -3.06 -17.24 -21.68
CA TYR A 325 -4.02 -16.46 -20.91
C TYR A 325 -3.59 -15.00 -20.72
N TYR A 326 -2.40 -14.75 -20.14
CA TYR A 326 -2.01 -13.38 -19.80
C TYR A 326 -1.63 -12.55 -21.03
N ASP A 327 -0.78 -13.09 -21.93
CA ASP A 327 -0.30 -12.33 -23.09
C ASP A 327 -1.42 -11.94 -24.06
N PRO A 328 -2.39 -12.82 -24.39
CA PRO A 328 -3.55 -12.42 -25.19
C PRO A 328 -4.42 -11.34 -24.51
N MET A 329 -4.56 -11.42 -23.18
CA MET A 329 -5.32 -10.42 -22.41
C MET A 329 -4.65 -9.04 -22.46
N TYR A 330 -3.34 -8.98 -22.20
CA TYR A 330 -2.58 -7.72 -22.29
C TYR A 330 -2.48 -7.19 -23.70
N GLY A 331 -2.27 -8.05 -24.70
CA GLY A 331 -2.27 -7.67 -26.11
C GLY A 331 -3.56 -6.96 -26.50
N TYR A 332 -4.71 -7.54 -26.15
CA TYR A 332 -6.01 -6.92 -26.40
C TYR A 332 -6.19 -5.56 -25.69
N GLN A 333 -5.68 -5.43 -24.45
CA GLN A 333 -5.74 -4.15 -23.75
C GLN A 333 -4.87 -3.08 -24.40
N LEU A 334 -3.67 -3.44 -24.85
CA LEU A 334 -2.75 -2.53 -25.56
C LEU A 334 -3.30 -2.12 -26.92
N GLU A 335 -3.93 -3.04 -27.67
CA GLU A 335 -4.60 -2.73 -28.95
C GLU A 335 -5.67 -1.64 -28.77
N LYS A 336 -6.46 -1.70 -27.71
CA LYS A 336 -7.46 -0.67 -27.40
C LYS A 336 -6.87 0.71 -27.12
N LYS A 337 -5.60 0.76 -26.76
CA LYS A 337 -4.85 1.98 -26.42
C LYS A 337 -3.80 2.33 -27.47
N ALA A 338 -3.85 1.71 -28.66
CA ALA A 338 -2.81 1.81 -29.68
C ALA A 338 -2.47 3.26 -30.06
N GLU A 339 -3.47 4.13 -30.14
CA GLU A 339 -3.31 5.56 -30.44
C GLU A 339 -2.50 6.36 -29.41
N LYS A 340 -2.37 5.83 -28.18
CA LYS A 340 -1.62 6.46 -27.08
C LYS A 340 -0.21 5.91 -26.94
N ILE A 341 0.12 4.85 -27.65
CA ILE A 341 1.45 4.24 -27.59
C ILE A 341 2.41 5.08 -28.41
N VAL A 342 3.34 5.72 -27.71
CA VAL A 342 4.33 6.64 -28.31
C VAL A 342 5.69 5.98 -28.55
N TYR A 343 6.00 4.88 -27.86
CA TYR A 343 7.24 4.15 -28.03
C TYR A 343 7.07 2.68 -27.60
N ARG A 344 7.85 1.78 -28.24
CA ARG A 344 7.97 0.35 -27.90
C ARG A 344 9.43 -0.02 -27.90
N GLY A 345 9.87 -0.82 -26.95
CA GLY A 345 11.25 -1.27 -26.87
C GLY A 345 11.49 -2.22 -25.71
N THR A 346 12.74 -2.68 -25.58
CA THR A 346 13.20 -3.49 -24.45
C THR A 346 13.19 -2.68 -23.16
N PHE A 347 13.42 -3.36 -22.04
CA PHE A 347 13.54 -2.72 -20.73
C PHE A 347 14.57 -1.58 -20.75
N GLU A 348 15.74 -1.83 -21.32
CA GLU A 348 16.84 -0.86 -21.41
C GLU A 348 16.49 0.32 -22.31
N GLU A 349 15.88 0.07 -23.48
CA GLU A 349 15.45 1.13 -24.40
C GLU A 349 14.37 2.03 -23.80
N ILE A 350 13.44 1.45 -23.02
CA ILE A 350 12.42 2.24 -22.32
C ILE A 350 13.05 3.06 -21.19
N ALA A 351 14.00 2.49 -20.42
CA ALA A 351 14.73 3.23 -19.40
C ALA A 351 15.43 4.48 -20.00
N GLU A 352 16.16 4.30 -21.10
CA GLU A 352 16.79 5.42 -21.82
C GLU A 352 15.79 6.43 -22.36
N TRP A 353 14.63 5.98 -22.85
CA TRP A 353 13.58 6.87 -23.34
C TRP A 353 12.97 7.72 -22.25
N LEU A 354 12.78 7.17 -21.06
CA LEU A 354 12.23 7.87 -19.90
C LEU A 354 13.17 8.97 -19.37
N ASP A 355 14.49 8.82 -19.54
CA ASP A 355 15.50 9.78 -19.08
C ASP A 355 15.65 11.00 -20.03
N ARG A 356 15.03 10.99 -21.20
CA ARG A 356 14.99 12.11 -22.17
C ARG A 356 13.94 13.16 -21.79
#